data_8cbd3a0c78602af928529550fa15d282
#
_entry.id   8cbd3a0c78602af928529550fa15d282
#
_cell.length_a   1.000
_cell.length_b   1.000
_cell.length_c   1.000
_cell.angle_alpha   90.00
_cell.angle_beta   90.00
_cell.angle_gamma   90.00
#
_symmetry.space_group_name_H-M   'P 1'
#
loop_
_entity.id
_entity.type
_entity.pdbx_description
1 polymer ?
#
loop_
_entity_poly.entity_id
_entity_poly.type
_entity_poly.pdbx_seq_one_letter_code
_entity_poly.pdbx_strand_id
1 'polypeptide(L)'
;MSGPTARLTVAVIYPDLLGTYGDGGNGLVLARRAAWRGIDVDLLQAPSDRPLPAADLYTVGGGEDGPQVRAATTLLEDGTLTERVASGAVVLGVCAGFQLIGRTFPDAADRPHEGVGLLDVATAKGTGARAVGELVATPAPDAPRTAGGDRLPRLTGFENHGGVTEVGPGARPLALVERGIGNGGGDGTEGAWSGRVLGTYLHGPVLARNTALADLLLGWALAPDGAPAGVPAELEPLDDHEELALRSERLEAVDGARSRGWRGLIGRLRTEH
;
A
#
# COMPACT_ATOMS: atom_id res chain seq x y z
N MET A 1 -12.76 -32.04 18.10
CA MET A 1 -11.59 -32.23 17.21
C MET A 1 -11.40 -30.90 16.48
N SER A 2 -10.37 -30.15 16.89
CA SER A 2 -10.02 -28.89 16.23
C SER A 2 -9.55 -29.25 14.81
N GLY A 3 -10.24 -28.72 13.79
CA GLY A 3 -9.76 -28.82 12.41
C GLY A 3 -8.38 -28.18 12.26
N PRO A 4 -7.66 -28.42 11.17
CA PRO A 4 -6.36 -27.79 10.96
C PRO A 4 -6.53 -26.27 11.07
N THR A 5 -5.78 -25.66 11.98
CA THR A 5 -5.72 -24.21 12.13
C THR A 5 -5.17 -23.65 10.82
N ALA A 6 -5.86 -22.68 10.22
CA ALA A 6 -5.36 -21.99 9.03
C ALA A 6 -3.97 -21.43 9.34
N ARG A 7 -3.00 -21.66 8.47
CA ARG A 7 -1.64 -21.15 8.60
C ARG A 7 -1.39 -20.12 7.50
N LEU A 8 -0.79 -19.00 7.88
CA LEU A 8 -0.47 -17.90 6.98
C LEU A 8 1.02 -17.55 7.10
N THR A 9 1.71 -17.40 5.99
CA THR A 9 3.08 -16.88 5.97
C THR A 9 3.09 -15.48 5.40
N VAL A 10 3.57 -14.52 6.20
CA VAL A 10 3.77 -13.11 5.81
C VAL A 10 5.26 -12.83 5.70
N ALA A 11 5.73 -12.32 4.58
CA ALA A 11 7.14 -11.95 4.38
C ALA A 11 7.30 -10.45 4.18
N VAL A 12 8.20 -9.83 4.96
CA VAL A 12 8.69 -8.48 4.75
C VAL A 12 9.92 -8.56 3.86
N ILE A 13 9.82 -8.02 2.64
CA ILE A 13 10.87 -8.09 1.63
C ILE A 13 11.96 -7.07 1.93
N TYR A 14 13.20 -7.54 2.02
CA TYR A 14 14.44 -6.76 2.10
C TYR A 14 14.39 -5.61 3.11
N PRO A 15 14.08 -5.89 4.39
CA PRO A 15 14.03 -4.86 5.42
C PRO A 15 15.38 -4.15 5.65
N ASP A 16 16.46 -4.75 5.19
CA ASP A 16 17.81 -4.17 5.16
C ASP A 16 18.01 -3.11 4.08
N LEU A 17 17.17 -3.08 3.05
CA LEU A 17 17.16 -2.10 1.95
C LEU A 17 15.92 -1.21 1.97
N LEU A 18 14.76 -1.76 2.32
CA LEU A 18 13.44 -1.17 2.18
C LEU A 18 12.70 -1.19 3.54
N GLY A 19 12.81 -0.14 4.30
CA GLY A 19 12.21 -0.08 5.65
C GLY A 19 12.04 1.35 6.15
N THR A 20 12.26 2.32 5.25
CA THR A 20 12.14 3.75 5.55
C THR A 20 10.70 4.06 6.03
N TYR A 21 10.57 4.97 6.98
CA TYR A 21 9.29 5.41 7.56
C TYR A 21 8.49 4.32 8.31
N GLY A 22 9.13 3.20 8.69
CA GLY A 22 8.50 2.16 9.49
C GLY A 22 7.57 1.21 8.71
N ASP A 23 7.66 1.17 7.38
CA ASP A 23 6.80 0.34 6.53
C ASP A 23 6.93 -1.17 6.80
N GLY A 24 8.04 -1.64 7.39
CA GLY A 24 8.15 -3.00 7.92
C GLY A 24 7.08 -3.36 8.96
N GLY A 25 6.49 -2.34 9.61
CA GLY A 25 5.35 -2.50 10.50
C GLY A 25 4.08 -3.02 9.82
N ASN A 26 3.94 -2.91 8.49
CA ASN A 26 2.79 -3.46 7.77
C ASN A 26 2.73 -4.99 7.91
N GLY A 27 3.87 -5.69 7.80
CA GLY A 27 3.94 -7.12 8.04
C GLY A 27 3.53 -7.50 9.46
N LEU A 28 3.96 -6.70 10.46
CA LEU A 28 3.57 -6.91 11.86
C LEU A 28 2.06 -6.71 12.08
N VAL A 29 1.45 -5.68 11.48
CA VAL A 29 0.00 -5.44 11.56
C VAL A 29 -0.76 -6.63 11.01
N LEU A 30 -0.38 -7.13 9.83
CA LEU A 30 -1.01 -8.30 9.22
C LEU A 30 -0.89 -9.53 10.11
N ALA A 31 0.31 -9.84 10.60
CA ALA A 31 0.54 -10.97 11.47
C ALA A 31 -0.27 -10.89 12.78
N ARG A 32 -0.34 -9.70 13.41
CA ARG A 32 -1.11 -9.51 14.63
C ARG A 32 -2.60 -9.65 14.41
N ARG A 33 -3.14 -9.03 13.36
CA ARG A 33 -4.57 -9.11 13.03
C ARG A 33 -5.01 -10.54 12.69
N ALA A 34 -4.16 -11.32 12.03
CA ALA A 34 -4.41 -12.74 11.78
C ALA A 34 -4.35 -13.54 13.09
N ALA A 35 -3.31 -13.35 13.92
CA ALA A 35 -3.17 -14.03 15.21
C ALA A 35 -4.34 -13.73 16.17
N TRP A 36 -4.86 -12.51 16.21
CA TRP A 36 -6.06 -12.16 17.01
C TRP A 36 -7.31 -12.92 16.57
N ARG A 37 -7.35 -13.41 15.33
CA ARG A 37 -8.41 -14.31 14.81
C ARG A 37 -8.11 -15.79 15.00
N GLY A 38 -7.04 -16.14 15.74
CA GLY A 38 -6.67 -17.54 15.98
C GLY A 38 -6.02 -18.22 14.77
N ILE A 39 -5.57 -17.44 13.77
CA ILE A 39 -4.81 -17.96 12.62
C ILE A 39 -3.35 -18.11 13.02
N ASP A 40 -2.76 -19.26 12.74
CA ASP A 40 -1.32 -19.48 12.94
C ASP A 40 -0.52 -18.71 11.89
N VAL A 41 0.43 -17.86 12.32
CA VAL A 41 1.14 -16.93 11.43
C VAL A 41 2.64 -17.02 11.60
N ASP A 42 3.33 -17.25 10.48
CA ASP A 42 4.77 -17.06 10.36
C ASP A 42 5.06 -15.67 9.78
N LEU A 43 5.65 -14.78 10.57
CA LEU A 43 6.17 -13.50 10.09
C LEU A 43 7.66 -13.60 9.80
N LEU A 44 8.03 -13.55 8.53
CA LEU A 44 9.39 -13.68 8.04
C LEU A 44 9.98 -12.30 7.68
N GLN A 45 11.22 -12.07 8.11
CA GLN A 45 12.06 -11.01 7.59
C GLN A 45 12.93 -11.62 6.49
N ALA A 46 12.75 -11.21 5.24
CA ALA A 46 13.50 -11.72 4.11
C ALA A 46 14.62 -10.75 3.73
N PRO A 47 15.86 -10.91 4.25
CA PRO A 47 16.96 -10.02 3.94
C PRO A 47 17.44 -10.22 2.49
N SER A 48 18.07 -9.17 1.91
CA SER A 48 18.45 -9.14 0.49
C SER A 48 19.64 -10.03 0.11
N ASP A 49 20.30 -10.64 1.09
CA ASP A 49 21.46 -11.54 0.92
C ASP A 49 21.07 -13.02 0.83
N ARG A 50 19.79 -13.35 0.82
CA ARG A 50 19.24 -14.71 0.75
C ARG A 50 18.11 -14.80 -0.26
N PRO A 51 17.84 -16.01 -0.80
CA PRO A 51 16.67 -16.25 -1.64
C PRO A 51 15.39 -15.83 -0.93
N LEU A 52 14.44 -15.28 -1.69
CA LEU A 52 13.14 -14.87 -1.15
C LEU A 52 12.35 -16.11 -0.68
N PRO A 53 11.89 -16.17 0.58
CA PRO A 53 11.09 -17.30 1.05
C PRO A 53 9.72 -17.31 0.35
N ALA A 54 9.18 -18.52 0.15
CA ALA A 54 7.80 -18.66 -0.27
C ALA A 54 6.87 -18.17 0.84
N ALA A 55 5.94 -17.28 0.53
CA ALA A 55 4.95 -16.75 1.45
C ALA A 55 3.59 -16.57 0.75
N ASP A 56 2.53 -16.37 1.53
CA ASP A 56 1.19 -16.14 1.06
C ASP A 56 0.92 -14.63 0.88
N LEU A 57 1.63 -13.81 1.64
CA LEU A 57 1.53 -12.36 1.59
C LEU A 57 2.92 -11.71 1.74
N TYR A 58 3.23 -10.80 0.85
CA TYR A 58 4.47 -10.03 0.83
C TYR A 58 4.22 -8.55 1.07
N THR A 59 5.07 -7.91 1.88
CA THR A 59 5.11 -6.44 2.02
C THR A 59 6.46 -5.92 1.56
N VAL A 60 6.42 -4.88 0.71
CA VAL A 60 7.59 -4.19 0.16
C VAL A 60 7.53 -2.74 0.61
N GLY A 61 8.42 -2.32 1.47
CA GLY A 61 8.43 -0.99 2.07
C GLY A 61 9.04 0.10 1.18
N GLY A 62 9.02 1.33 1.68
CA GLY A 62 9.72 2.46 1.09
C GLY A 62 11.23 2.37 1.29
N GLY A 63 11.99 3.06 0.44
CA GLY A 63 13.46 3.09 0.49
C GLY A 63 14.02 4.27 -0.27
N GLU A 64 15.34 4.44 -0.17
CA GLU A 64 16.10 5.41 -0.95
C GLU A 64 16.45 4.83 -2.33
N ASP A 65 16.76 5.68 -3.31
CA ASP A 65 16.95 5.32 -4.72
C ASP A 65 17.99 4.19 -4.93
N GLY A 66 19.15 4.24 -4.28
CA GLY A 66 20.19 3.23 -4.43
C GLY A 66 19.77 1.85 -3.92
N PRO A 67 19.30 1.73 -2.66
CA PRO A 67 18.69 0.53 -2.13
C PRO A 67 17.51 0.01 -2.95
N GLN A 68 16.66 0.89 -3.49
CA GLN A 68 15.54 0.52 -4.36
C GLN A 68 16.00 -0.17 -5.64
N VAL A 69 17.00 0.37 -6.34
CA VAL A 69 17.56 -0.25 -7.56
C VAL A 69 18.13 -1.63 -7.24
N ARG A 70 18.89 -1.76 -6.13
CA ARG A 70 19.43 -3.05 -5.71
C ARG A 70 18.33 -4.05 -5.40
N ALA A 71 17.28 -3.64 -4.68
CA ALA A 71 16.14 -4.50 -4.36
C ALA A 71 15.42 -5.00 -5.62
N ALA A 72 15.19 -4.12 -6.61
CA ALA A 72 14.58 -4.50 -7.88
C ALA A 72 15.42 -5.53 -8.63
N THR A 73 16.72 -5.28 -8.77
CA THR A 73 17.64 -6.21 -9.44
C THR A 73 17.62 -7.58 -8.76
N THR A 74 17.72 -7.61 -7.42
CA THR A 74 17.72 -8.87 -6.67
C THR A 74 16.41 -9.63 -6.82
N LEU A 75 15.24 -8.94 -6.80
CA LEU A 75 13.93 -9.59 -7.00
C LEU A 75 13.74 -10.13 -8.43
N LEU A 76 14.25 -9.40 -9.44
CA LEU A 76 14.19 -9.85 -10.84
C LEU A 76 15.06 -11.09 -11.08
N GLU A 77 16.25 -11.12 -10.47
CA GLU A 77 17.17 -12.27 -10.56
C GLU A 77 16.63 -13.49 -9.81
N ASP A 78 16.00 -13.30 -8.64
CA ASP A 78 15.42 -14.37 -7.81
C ASP A 78 14.17 -15.00 -8.46
N GLY A 79 13.28 -14.19 -9.02
CA GLY A 79 12.04 -14.63 -9.71
C GLY A 79 10.92 -15.16 -8.79
N THR A 80 11.22 -15.53 -7.54
CA THR A 80 10.26 -16.16 -6.62
C THR A 80 9.00 -15.31 -6.42
N LEU A 81 9.14 -13.98 -6.28
CA LEU A 81 7.97 -13.11 -6.08
C LEU A 81 6.97 -13.21 -7.23
N THR A 82 7.47 -13.18 -8.46
CA THR A 82 6.63 -13.29 -9.68
C THR A 82 5.93 -14.65 -9.74
N GLU A 83 6.63 -15.74 -9.47
CA GLU A 83 6.07 -17.10 -9.42
C GLU A 83 4.99 -17.22 -8.35
N ARG A 84 5.24 -16.68 -7.16
CA ARG A 84 4.29 -16.73 -6.04
C ARG A 84 3.03 -15.90 -6.33
N VAL A 85 3.16 -14.72 -6.93
CA VAL A 85 2.01 -13.90 -7.35
C VAL A 85 1.19 -14.62 -8.43
N ALA A 86 1.84 -15.25 -9.40
CA ALA A 86 1.16 -16.07 -10.40
C ALA A 86 0.39 -17.25 -9.77
N SER A 87 0.86 -17.74 -8.62
CA SER A 87 0.20 -18.78 -7.82
C SER A 87 -0.81 -18.24 -6.80
N GLY A 88 -1.09 -16.93 -6.80
CA GLY A 88 -2.13 -16.31 -5.97
C GLY A 88 -1.65 -15.59 -4.71
N ALA A 89 -0.35 -15.47 -4.47
CA ALA A 89 0.16 -14.68 -3.34
C ALA A 89 -0.24 -13.20 -3.44
N VAL A 90 -0.40 -12.58 -2.27
CA VAL A 90 -0.76 -11.17 -2.13
C VAL A 90 0.49 -10.31 -2.02
N VAL A 91 0.50 -9.13 -2.63
CA VAL A 91 1.60 -8.15 -2.49
C VAL A 91 1.06 -6.78 -2.13
N LEU A 92 1.68 -6.17 -1.10
CA LEU A 92 1.55 -4.76 -0.77
C LEU A 92 2.87 -4.05 -1.01
N GLY A 93 2.92 -3.11 -1.96
CA GLY A 93 4.05 -2.20 -2.19
C GLY A 93 3.77 -0.80 -1.64
N VAL A 94 4.70 -0.23 -0.86
CA VAL A 94 4.57 1.12 -0.30
C VAL A 94 5.67 2.02 -0.82
N CYS A 95 5.34 3.15 -1.42
CA CYS A 95 6.25 4.18 -1.92
C CYS A 95 7.31 3.59 -2.91
N ALA A 96 8.59 3.47 -2.53
CA ALA A 96 9.59 2.80 -3.35
C ALA A 96 9.18 1.36 -3.69
N GLY A 97 8.55 0.64 -2.75
CA GLY A 97 7.98 -0.69 -3.00
C GLY A 97 6.87 -0.68 -4.05
N PHE A 98 6.01 0.34 -4.06
CA PHE A 98 4.98 0.52 -5.09
C PHE A 98 5.61 0.74 -6.47
N GLN A 99 6.63 1.58 -6.56
CA GLN A 99 7.36 1.83 -7.80
C GLN A 99 8.08 0.57 -8.29
N LEU A 100 8.73 -0.16 -7.38
CA LEU A 100 9.51 -1.36 -7.65
C LEU A 100 8.65 -2.51 -8.18
N ILE A 101 7.43 -2.69 -7.68
CA ILE A 101 6.50 -3.71 -8.21
C ILE A 101 5.84 -3.29 -9.52
N GLY A 102 6.03 -2.04 -9.97
CA GLY A 102 5.62 -1.54 -11.28
C GLY A 102 6.52 -2.03 -12.42
N ARG A 103 6.35 -1.46 -13.61
CA ARG A 103 7.12 -1.77 -14.82
C ARG A 103 8.48 -1.08 -14.82
N THR A 104 8.49 0.21 -14.48
CA THR A 104 9.70 1.06 -14.49
C THR A 104 9.65 2.11 -13.41
N PHE A 105 10.82 2.50 -12.92
CA PHE A 105 10.98 3.61 -11.97
C PHE A 105 12.33 4.31 -12.19
N PRO A 106 12.49 5.61 -11.84
CA PRO A 106 13.75 6.35 -11.99
C PRO A 106 14.65 6.17 -10.77
N ASP A 107 15.97 6.29 -10.97
CA ASP A 107 16.93 6.52 -9.88
C ASP A 107 17.14 8.02 -9.61
N ALA A 108 18.02 8.35 -8.66
CA ALA A 108 18.37 9.74 -8.32
C ALA A 108 18.85 10.58 -9.51
N ALA A 109 19.50 9.95 -10.49
CA ALA A 109 20.00 10.58 -11.70
C ALA A 109 18.96 10.59 -12.85
N ASP A 110 17.68 10.26 -12.54
CA ASP A 110 16.59 10.16 -13.52
C ASP A 110 16.80 9.09 -14.61
N ARG A 111 17.60 8.08 -14.32
CA ARG A 111 17.77 6.94 -15.22
C ARG A 111 16.67 5.92 -14.94
N PRO A 112 15.97 5.43 -15.98
CA PRO A 112 14.92 4.42 -15.79
C PRO A 112 15.54 3.06 -15.44
N HIS A 113 14.92 2.37 -14.49
CA HIS A 113 15.21 1.00 -14.11
C HIS A 113 13.97 0.13 -14.31
N GLU A 114 14.20 -1.15 -14.60
CA GLU A 114 13.15 -2.14 -14.70
C GLU A 114 12.63 -2.49 -13.30
N GLY A 115 11.31 -2.49 -13.13
CA GLY A 115 10.63 -3.01 -11.95
C GLY A 115 10.21 -4.47 -12.16
N VAL A 116 9.62 -5.06 -11.11
CA VAL A 116 9.19 -6.47 -11.15
C VAL A 116 8.02 -6.73 -12.11
N GLY A 117 7.27 -5.69 -12.47
CA GLY A 117 6.19 -5.79 -13.46
C GLY A 117 4.90 -6.46 -12.95
N LEU A 118 4.68 -6.50 -11.64
CA LEU A 118 3.47 -7.07 -11.04
C LEU A 118 2.24 -6.16 -11.16
N LEU A 119 2.46 -4.85 -11.28
CA LEU A 119 1.44 -3.86 -11.57
C LEU A 119 1.75 -3.12 -12.87
N ASP A 120 0.73 -2.85 -13.66
CA ASP A 120 0.83 -2.01 -14.87
C ASP A 120 0.89 -0.53 -14.47
N VAL A 121 2.00 -0.14 -13.84
CA VAL A 121 2.32 1.25 -13.49
C VAL A 121 3.75 1.59 -13.93
N ALA A 122 3.97 2.83 -14.29
CA ALA A 122 5.29 3.36 -14.61
C ALA A 122 5.52 4.65 -13.83
N THR A 123 6.66 4.74 -13.14
CA THR A 123 7.01 5.94 -12.38
C THR A 123 8.10 6.70 -13.10
N ALA A 124 7.92 8.02 -13.24
CA ALA A 124 8.91 8.97 -13.70
C ALA A 124 9.28 9.93 -12.56
N LYS A 125 10.39 10.65 -12.70
CA LYS A 125 10.76 11.71 -11.77
C LYS A 125 9.83 12.91 -11.94
N GLY A 126 9.25 13.37 -10.84
CA GLY A 126 8.43 14.58 -10.85
C GLY A 126 9.26 15.85 -11.09
N THR A 127 8.70 16.80 -11.80
CA THR A 127 9.31 18.14 -12.04
C THR A 127 8.94 19.16 -10.96
N GLY A 128 7.99 18.83 -10.09
CA GLY A 128 7.49 19.68 -9.02
C GLY A 128 8.24 19.49 -7.69
N ALA A 129 7.73 20.15 -6.66
CA ALA A 129 8.18 19.93 -5.29
C ALA A 129 7.87 18.49 -4.85
N ARG A 130 8.74 17.93 -3.99
CA ARG A 130 8.51 16.61 -3.38
C ARG A 130 7.19 16.61 -2.61
N ALA A 131 6.37 15.60 -2.80
CA ALA A 131 5.15 15.38 -2.04
C ALA A 131 5.53 15.00 -0.60
N VAL A 132 5.18 15.83 0.38
CA VAL A 132 5.46 15.60 1.81
C VAL A 132 4.27 16.07 2.63
N GLY A 133 3.62 15.18 3.34
CA GLY A 133 2.51 15.54 4.21
C GLY A 133 1.46 14.47 4.39
N GLU A 134 0.32 14.87 4.96
CA GLU A 134 -0.84 13.98 5.11
C GLU A 134 -1.52 13.78 3.75
N LEU A 135 -1.73 12.52 3.41
CA LEU A 135 -2.49 12.09 2.24
C LEU A 135 -3.80 11.45 2.70
N VAL A 136 -4.90 11.96 2.19
CA VAL A 136 -6.24 11.40 2.41
C VAL A 136 -6.88 11.16 1.05
N ALA A 137 -7.44 9.98 0.86
CA ALA A 137 -8.05 9.58 -0.39
C ALA A 137 -9.32 8.75 -0.18
N THR A 138 -10.32 8.96 -1.02
CA THR A 138 -11.54 8.15 -1.08
C THR A 138 -11.31 6.98 -2.04
N PRO A 139 -11.63 5.72 -1.68
CA PRO A 139 -11.51 4.60 -2.59
C PRO A 139 -12.17 4.86 -3.93
N ALA A 140 -11.46 4.54 -5.02
CA ALA A 140 -11.97 4.71 -6.37
C ALA A 140 -13.28 3.90 -6.58
N PRO A 141 -14.15 4.24 -7.55
CA PRO A 141 -15.37 3.47 -7.81
C PRO A 141 -15.12 1.98 -8.00
N ASP A 142 -14.00 1.65 -8.67
CA ASP A 142 -13.56 0.30 -9.00
C ASP A 142 -12.56 -0.29 -7.99
N ALA A 143 -12.30 0.40 -6.87
CA ALA A 143 -11.43 -0.11 -5.82
C ALA A 143 -11.93 -1.45 -5.28
N PRO A 144 -11.03 -2.31 -4.77
CA PRO A 144 -11.44 -3.58 -4.19
C PRO A 144 -12.42 -3.37 -3.04
N ARG A 145 -13.27 -4.37 -2.84
CA ARG A 145 -14.30 -4.34 -1.81
C ARG A 145 -13.99 -5.33 -0.70
N THR A 146 -14.56 -5.10 0.48
CA THR A 146 -14.53 -6.06 1.57
C THR A 146 -15.25 -7.36 1.18
N ALA A 147 -15.10 -8.41 1.97
CA ALA A 147 -15.80 -9.69 1.73
C ALA A 147 -17.34 -9.52 1.72
N GLY A 148 -17.88 -8.60 2.52
CA GLY A 148 -19.29 -8.23 2.51
C GLY A 148 -19.73 -7.38 1.31
N GLY A 149 -18.83 -7.04 0.40
CA GLY A 149 -19.12 -6.21 -0.78
C GLY A 149 -19.11 -4.70 -0.51
N ASP A 150 -18.80 -4.27 0.71
CA ASP A 150 -18.74 -2.86 1.08
C ASP A 150 -17.51 -2.17 0.50
N ARG A 151 -17.60 -0.87 0.27
CA ARG A 151 -16.45 -0.04 -0.09
C ARG A 151 -15.51 0.10 1.11
N LEU A 152 -14.21 0.13 0.82
CA LEU A 152 -13.23 0.53 1.83
C LEU A 152 -13.56 1.93 2.36
N PRO A 153 -13.30 2.21 3.65
CA PRO A 153 -13.34 3.58 4.18
C PRO A 153 -12.29 4.48 3.50
N ARG A 154 -12.44 5.80 3.66
CA ARG A 154 -11.41 6.78 3.25
C ARG A 154 -10.04 6.29 3.73
N LEU A 155 -9.02 6.34 2.88
CA LEU A 155 -7.65 5.95 3.22
C LEU A 155 -6.88 7.16 3.75
N THR A 156 -6.02 6.94 4.73
CA THR A 156 -5.19 8.01 5.31
C THR A 156 -3.78 7.50 5.56
N GLY A 157 -2.81 8.37 5.32
CA GLY A 157 -1.40 8.08 5.54
C GLY A 157 -0.56 9.34 5.40
N PHE A 158 0.73 9.16 5.46
CA PHE A 158 1.72 10.18 5.17
C PHE A 158 2.36 9.89 3.83
N GLU A 159 2.53 10.88 2.98
CA GLU A 159 3.28 10.75 1.72
C GLU A 159 4.64 11.44 1.80
N ASN A 160 5.67 10.82 1.19
CA ASN A 160 6.99 11.43 1.07
C ASN A 160 7.72 10.87 -0.15
N HIS A 161 7.42 11.39 -1.34
CA HIS A 161 8.00 10.93 -2.60
C HIS A 161 8.19 12.07 -3.60
N GLY A 162 9.05 11.84 -4.58
CA GLY A 162 9.27 12.73 -5.72
C GLY A 162 8.87 12.11 -7.05
N GLY A 163 8.38 10.86 -7.04
CA GLY A 163 7.93 10.15 -8.23
C GLY A 163 6.54 10.59 -8.67
N VAL A 164 6.30 10.51 -9.98
CA VAL A 164 4.99 10.63 -10.62
C VAL A 164 4.68 9.28 -11.26
N THR A 165 3.62 8.64 -10.81
CA THR A 165 3.24 7.29 -11.24
C THR A 165 2.02 7.35 -12.15
N GLU A 166 2.16 6.83 -13.36
CA GLU A 166 1.08 6.62 -14.31
C GLU A 166 0.53 5.20 -14.16
N VAL A 167 -0.79 5.09 -14.08
CA VAL A 167 -1.51 3.81 -14.02
C VAL A 167 -1.93 3.42 -15.42
N GLY A 168 -1.40 2.30 -15.92
CA GLY A 168 -1.72 1.76 -17.23
C GLY A 168 -3.04 0.96 -17.24
N PRO A 169 -3.49 0.53 -18.44
CA PRO A 169 -4.79 -0.12 -18.60
C PRO A 169 -4.92 -1.50 -17.91
N GLY A 170 -3.80 -2.14 -17.57
CA GLY A 170 -3.77 -3.43 -16.85
C GLY A 170 -3.91 -3.30 -15.32
N ALA A 171 -3.92 -2.08 -14.79
CA ALA A 171 -4.15 -1.80 -13.39
C ALA A 171 -5.28 -0.77 -13.22
N ARG A 172 -5.72 -0.55 -11.99
CA ARG A 172 -6.76 0.43 -11.63
C ARG A 172 -6.27 1.29 -10.48
N PRO A 173 -6.61 2.60 -10.43
CA PRO A 173 -6.35 3.42 -9.26
C PRO A 173 -7.00 2.82 -8.01
N LEU A 174 -6.27 2.86 -6.88
CA LEU A 174 -6.81 2.42 -5.59
C LEU A 174 -7.81 3.44 -5.03
N ALA A 175 -7.47 4.73 -5.12
CA ALA A 175 -8.26 5.79 -4.53
C ALA A 175 -8.15 7.11 -5.31
N LEU A 176 -9.03 8.05 -4.98
CA LEU A 176 -9.04 9.43 -5.47
C LEU A 176 -8.60 10.37 -4.35
N VAL A 177 -7.62 11.21 -4.62
CA VAL A 177 -7.01 12.13 -3.65
C VAL A 177 -8.01 13.21 -3.23
N GLU A 178 -8.20 13.36 -1.92
CA GLU A 178 -8.93 14.50 -1.33
C GLU A 178 -7.95 15.55 -0.78
N ARG A 179 -6.81 15.08 -0.26
CA ARG A 179 -5.71 15.89 0.25
C ARG A 179 -4.39 15.19 0.00
N GLY A 180 -3.37 15.95 -0.39
CA GLY A 180 -2.05 15.43 -0.76
C GLY A 180 -1.88 15.42 -2.27
N ILE A 181 -0.93 14.63 -2.73
CA ILE A 181 -0.52 14.54 -4.13
C ILE A 181 -0.87 13.17 -4.74
N GLY A 182 -0.66 12.08 -3.99
CA GLY A 182 -0.91 10.71 -4.44
C GLY A 182 0.04 10.31 -5.58
N ASN A 183 -0.50 9.76 -6.68
CA ASN A 183 0.31 9.33 -7.83
C ASN A 183 1.04 10.48 -8.56
N GLY A 184 0.65 11.74 -8.32
CA GLY A 184 1.39 12.92 -8.80
C GLY A 184 1.17 13.29 -10.26
N GLY A 185 0.42 12.52 -11.04
CA GLY A 185 0.17 12.73 -12.47
C GLY A 185 -0.84 13.83 -12.80
N GLY A 186 -1.40 14.51 -11.80
CA GLY A 186 -2.42 15.56 -12.00
C GLY A 186 -3.83 15.01 -12.25
N ASP A 187 -4.01 13.71 -12.28
CA ASP A 187 -5.30 13.02 -12.44
C ASP A 187 -6.06 12.82 -11.11
N GLY A 188 -5.43 13.21 -9.99
CA GLY A 188 -6.02 13.10 -8.67
C GLY A 188 -6.14 11.66 -8.15
N THR A 189 -5.36 10.72 -8.68
CA THR A 189 -5.38 9.33 -8.24
C THR A 189 -4.34 9.03 -7.16
N GLU A 190 -4.56 7.98 -6.39
CA GLU A 190 -3.67 7.45 -5.37
C GLU A 190 -3.56 5.95 -5.49
N GLY A 191 -2.31 5.44 -5.49
CA GLY A 191 -2.01 4.03 -5.57
C GLY A 191 -2.56 3.34 -6.81
N ALA A 192 -2.38 2.04 -6.88
CA ALA A 192 -2.95 1.19 -7.91
C ALA A 192 -3.12 -0.25 -7.41
N TRP A 193 -3.98 -1.02 -8.08
CA TRP A 193 -4.17 -2.42 -7.78
C TRP A 193 -4.54 -3.23 -9.02
N SER A 194 -4.22 -4.52 -8.98
CA SER A 194 -4.66 -5.51 -9.96
C SER A 194 -4.63 -6.89 -9.32
N GLY A 195 -5.73 -7.65 -9.42
CA GLY A 195 -5.81 -8.97 -8.81
C GLY A 195 -5.63 -8.93 -7.28
N ARG A 196 -4.50 -9.45 -6.80
CA ARG A 196 -4.11 -9.47 -5.37
C ARG A 196 -2.84 -8.64 -5.10
N VAL A 197 -2.47 -7.77 -6.03
CA VAL A 197 -1.32 -6.86 -5.91
C VAL A 197 -1.81 -5.44 -5.73
N LEU A 198 -1.30 -4.74 -4.73
CA LEU A 198 -1.67 -3.40 -4.37
C LEU A 198 -0.43 -2.55 -4.10
N GLY A 199 -0.39 -1.35 -4.65
CA GLY A 199 0.63 -0.35 -4.40
C GLY A 199 0.04 0.97 -3.94
N THR A 200 0.74 1.72 -3.08
CA THR A 200 0.28 2.99 -2.51
C THR A 200 1.44 3.89 -2.12
N TYR A 201 1.22 5.21 -2.10
CA TYR A 201 2.14 6.17 -1.51
C TYR A 201 1.85 6.48 -0.03
N LEU A 202 0.83 5.86 0.54
CA LEU A 202 0.47 6.02 1.95
C LEU A 202 1.46 5.28 2.85
N HIS A 203 2.23 6.02 3.65
CA HIS A 203 3.05 5.50 4.73
C HIS A 203 2.33 5.54 6.08
N GLY A 204 2.97 4.91 7.10
CA GLY A 204 2.53 5.18 8.40
C GLY A 204 2.71 4.24 9.58
N PRO A 205 2.87 2.91 9.56
CA PRO A 205 2.50 1.90 8.56
C PRO A 205 1.06 2.08 8.07
N VAL A 206 0.87 2.00 6.75
CA VAL A 206 -0.45 2.27 6.14
C VAL A 206 -1.55 1.40 6.72
N LEU A 207 -1.25 0.14 7.03
CA LEU A 207 -2.22 -0.82 7.55
C LEU A 207 -2.63 -0.57 9.00
N ALA A 208 -1.78 0.07 9.81
CA ALA A 208 -2.14 0.49 11.16
C ALA A 208 -3.16 1.65 11.17
N ARG A 209 -3.14 2.48 10.13
CA ARG A 209 -4.11 3.58 9.95
C ARG A 209 -5.39 3.14 9.22
N ASN A 210 -5.35 2.01 8.51
CA ASN A 210 -6.42 1.56 7.63
C ASN A 210 -6.70 0.07 7.85
N THR A 211 -7.35 -0.26 8.98
CA THR A 211 -7.60 -1.65 9.40
C THR A 211 -8.41 -2.44 8.38
N ALA A 212 -9.38 -1.82 7.72
CA ALA A 212 -10.16 -2.45 6.65
C ALA A 212 -9.30 -2.83 5.42
N LEU A 213 -8.22 -2.06 5.13
CA LEU A 213 -7.26 -2.42 4.08
C LEU A 213 -6.41 -3.61 4.51
N ALA A 214 -6.00 -3.67 5.79
CA ALA A 214 -5.29 -4.83 6.32
C ALA A 214 -6.14 -6.10 6.23
N ASP A 215 -7.42 -6.02 6.59
CA ASP A 215 -8.34 -7.14 6.52
C ASP A 215 -8.65 -7.57 5.07
N LEU A 216 -8.71 -6.63 4.15
CA LEU A 216 -8.81 -6.95 2.72
C LEU A 216 -7.62 -7.81 2.25
N LEU A 217 -6.39 -7.41 2.58
CA LEU A 217 -5.18 -8.16 2.19
C LEU A 217 -5.12 -9.54 2.85
N LEU A 218 -5.49 -9.64 4.13
CA LEU A 218 -5.62 -10.92 4.83
C LEU A 218 -6.70 -11.79 4.19
N GLY A 219 -7.86 -11.21 3.87
CA GLY A 219 -8.93 -11.91 3.19
C GLY A 219 -8.51 -12.45 1.82
N TRP A 220 -7.69 -11.71 1.07
CA TRP A 220 -7.13 -12.21 -0.17
C TRP A 220 -6.18 -13.38 0.04
N ALA A 221 -5.30 -13.29 1.06
CA ALA A 221 -4.33 -14.35 1.34
C ALA A 221 -4.98 -15.63 1.88
N LEU A 222 -6.12 -15.51 2.55
CA LEU A 222 -6.88 -16.62 3.12
C LEU A 222 -8.03 -17.11 2.22
N ALA A 223 -8.22 -16.49 1.05
CA ALA A 223 -9.22 -16.92 0.11
C ALA A 223 -8.92 -18.34 -0.40
N PRO A 224 -9.95 -19.21 -0.53
CA PRO A 224 -9.74 -20.57 -1.00
C PRO A 224 -9.05 -20.62 -2.37
N ASP A 225 -8.34 -21.73 -2.63
CA ASP A 225 -7.77 -21.99 -3.94
C ASP A 225 -8.85 -21.93 -5.02
N GLY A 226 -8.55 -21.22 -6.12
CA GLY A 226 -9.49 -21.00 -7.21
C GLY A 226 -10.52 -19.89 -6.98
N ALA A 227 -10.50 -19.19 -5.84
CA ALA A 227 -11.32 -18.00 -5.65
C ALA A 227 -10.98 -16.94 -6.72
N PRO A 228 -11.97 -16.18 -7.25
CA PRO A 228 -11.70 -15.12 -8.19
C PRO A 228 -10.69 -14.11 -7.64
N ALA A 229 -9.77 -13.66 -8.50
CA ALA A 229 -8.78 -12.65 -8.10
C ALA A 229 -9.46 -11.39 -7.57
N GLY A 230 -8.97 -10.87 -6.45
CA GLY A 230 -9.54 -9.67 -5.82
C GLY A 230 -10.78 -9.90 -4.95
N VAL A 231 -11.29 -11.13 -4.85
CA VAL A 231 -12.39 -11.47 -3.91
C VAL A 231 -11.79 -11.99 -2.61
N PRO A 232 -11.95 -11.27 -1.47
CA PRO A 232 -11.41 -11.69 -0.19
C PRO A 232 -12.29 -12.74 0.49
N ALA A 233 -11.68 -13.61 1.32
CA ALA A 233 -12.40 -14.42 2.29
C ALA A 233 -13.01 -13.53 3.39
N GLU A 234 -14.13 -13.97 3.96
CA GLU A 234 -14.71 -13.34 5.14
C GLU A 234 -13.84 -13.63 6.37
N LEU A 235 -13.61 -12.62 7.18
CA LEU A 235 -12.84 -12.70 8.41
C LEU A 235 -13.71 -12.37 9.61
N GLU A 236 -13.47 -13.05 10.74
CA GLU A 236 -14.08 -12.68 12.00
C GLU A 236 -13.76 -11.21 12.34
N PRO A 237 -14.78 -10.40 12.70
CA PRO A 237 -14.55 -9.00 13.08
C PRO A 237 -13.63 -8.89 14.29
N LEU A 238 -12.78 -7.84 14.30
CA LEU A 238 -12.00 -7.45 15.47
C LEU A 238 -12.61 -6.20 16.12
N ASP A 239 -12.31 -6.02 17.40
CA ASP A 239 -12.60 -4.76 18.07
C ASP A 239 -11.55 -3.71 17.69
N ASP A 240 -11.85 -2.92 16.66
CA ASP A 240 -10.99 -1.85 16.13
C ASP A 240 -11.39 -0.47 16.73
N HIS A 241 -12.01 -0.42 17.91
CA HIS A 241 -12.54 0.83 18.48
C HIS A 241 -11.43 1.89 18.67
N GLU A 242 -10.27 1.51 19.19
CA GLU A 242 -9.15 2.44 19.43
C GLU A 242 -8.54 2.93 18.12
N GLU A 243 -8.30 2.04 17.16
CA GLU A 243 -7.78 2.35 15.83
C GLU A 243 -8.72 3.30 15.08
N LEU A 244 -10.01 3.04 15.12
CA LEU A 244 -11.02 3.87 14.48
C LEU A 244 -11.17 5.23 15.17
N ALA A 245 -11.03 5.32 16.50
CA ALA A 245 -11.02 6.58 17.22
C ALA A 245 -9.82 7.46 16.82
N LEU A 246 -8.60 6.91 16.85
CA LEU A 246 -7.38 7.60 16.41
C LEU A 246 -7.47 8.03 14.95
N ARG A 247 -8.02 7.18 14.10
CA ARG A 247 -8.24 7.48 12.69
C ARG A 247 -9.22 8.64 12.51
N SER A 248 -10.33 8.64 13.24
CA SER A 248 -11.33 9.71 13.18
C SER A 248 -10.75 11.04 13.64
N GLU A 249 -10.02 11.07 14.75
CA GLU A 249 -9.31 12.26 15.23
C GLU A 249 -8.36 12.82 14.17
N ARG A 250 -7.61 11.96 13.49
CA ARG A 250 -6.70 12.37 12.39
C ARG A 250 -7.46 12.98 11.23
N LEU A 251 -8.55 12.36 10.78
CA LEU A 251 -9.38 12.86 9.69
C LEU A 251 -10.02 14.21 10.04
N GLU A 252 -10.54 14.36 11.26
CA GLU A 252 -11.08 15.64 11.75
C GLU A 252 -10.03 16.75 11.76
N ALA A 253 -8.79 16.45 12.19
CA ALA A 253 -7.69 17.40 12.16
C ALA A 253 -7.37 17.87 10.73
N VAL A 254 -7.40 16.95 9.77
CA VAL A 254 -7.20 17.23 8.35
C VAL A 254 -8.34 18.07 7.77
N ASP A 255 -9.59 17.70 8.03
CA ASP A 255 -10.79 18.40 7.54
C ASP A 255 -10.92 19.79 8.21
N GLY A 256 -10.60 19.90 9.51
CA GLY A 256 -10.58 21.16 10.24
C GLY A 256 -9.50 22.15 9.75
N ALA A 257 -8.36 21.66 9.27
CA ALA A 257 -7.36 22.50 8.62
C ALA A 257 -7.85 23.06 7.27
N ARG A 258 -8.62 22.27 6.52
CA ARG A 258 -9.27 22.70 5.25
C ARG A 258 -10.29 23.81 5.48
N SER A 259 -11.12 23.70 6.49
CA SER A 259 -12.15 24.70 6.82
C SER A 259 -11.54 26.04 7.28
N ARG A 260 -10.41 26.01 7.98
CA ARG A 260 -9.67 27.23 8.37
C ARG A 260 -8.99 27.92 7.21
N GLY A 261 -8.41 27.17 6.29
CA GLY A 261 -7.83 27.71 5.05
C GLY A 261 -8.87 28.43 4.18
N TRP A 262 -10.06 27.86 4.03
CA TRP A 262 -11.17 28.46 3.26
C TRP A 262 -11.72 29.73 3.93
N ARG A 263 -11.89 29.75 5.25
CA ARG A 263 -12.33 30.95 5.99
C ARG A 263 -11.31 32.10 5.88
N GLY A 264 -10.01 31.79 5.91
CA GLY A 264 -8.95 32.78 5.69
C GLY A 264 -8.94 33.37 4.29
N LEU A 265 -9.27 32.57 3.27
CA LEU A 265 -9.37 33.04 1.86
C LEU A 265 -10.59 33.94 1.66
N ILE A 266 -11.77 33.57 2.17
CA ILE A 266 -13.00 34.37 2.11
C ILE A 266 -12.87 35.68 2.91
N GLY A 267 -12.13 35.62 4.05
CA GLY A 267 -11.83 36.82 4.86
C GLY A 267 -11.00 37.86 4.09
N ARG A 268 -10.00 37.42 3.31
CA ARG A 268 -9.17 38.31 2.49
C ARG A 268 -9.94 38.92 1.31
N LEU A 269 -10.85 38.19 0.69
CA LEU A 269 -11.68 38.70 -0.43
C LEU A 269 -12.76 39.73 0.02
N ARG A 270 -13.07 39.77 1.35
CA ARG A 270 -14.03 40.75 1.90
C ARG A 270 -13.38 42.06 2.40
N THR A 271 -12.05 42.11 2.49
CA THR A 271 -11.31 43.32 2.93
C THR A 271 -10.76 44.16 1.76
N GLU A 272 -10.99 43.74 0.51
CA GLU A 272 -10.55 44.47 -0.69
C GLU A 272 -11.72 45.17 -1.43
N HIS A 273 -12.81 45.53 -0.71
CA HIS A 273 -13.89 46.37 -1.23
C HIS A 273 -14.16 47.53 -0.30
#